data_2499df4ac246fa20d5cd52cec1168eb9
#
_entry.id   2499df4ac246fa20d5cd52cec1168eb9
#
_cell.length_a   1.000
_cell.length_b   1.000
_cell.length_c   1.000
_cell.angle_alpha   90.00
_cell.angle_beta   90.00
_cell.angle_gamma   90.00
#
_symmetry.space_group_name_H-M   'P 1'
#
loop_
_entity.id
_entity.type
_entity.pdbx_description
1 polymer ?
#
loop_
_entity_poly.entity_id
_entity_poly.type
_entity_poly.pdbx_seq_one_letter_code
_entity_poly.pdbx_strand_id
1 'polypeptide(L)'
;MSALDLDRRNLVGAVSITRAFRITLERDLMLAFRRKGDFVNPFVFFVIVVSLFPLAVSPESVFLSRIAPGVIWITALLAAMLSLDSMYRADFEDGSLETLLLSPHPLYFLVLAKNCAHWLVSGLPVVLISPFLAIMLSYPSDQLIILLISLLLGT
;
A
#
# COMPACT_ATOMS: atom_id res chain seq x y z
N MET A 1 -0.61 -40.54 -23.99
CA MET A 1 -0.43 -39.16 -23.49
C MET A 1 1.07 -38.97 -23.24
N SER A 2 1.73 -38.22 -24.14
CA SER A 2 3.19 -38.14 -24.19
C SER A 2 3.76 -37.23 -23.08
N ALA A 3 4.97 -37.54 -22.57
CA ALA A 3 5.70 -36.70 -21.61
C ALA A 3 5.86 -35.24 -22.08
N LEU A 4 5.94 -35.05 -23.42
CA LEU A 4 5.97 -33.74 -24.07
C LEU A 4 4.67 -32.92 -23.90
N ASP A 5 3.53 -33.59 -23.74
CA ASP A 5 2.24 -32.92 -23.49
C ASP A 5 2.10 -32.43 -22.07
N LEU A 6 2.68 -33.16 -21.10
CA LEU A 6 2.73 -32.74 -19.71
C LEU A 6 3.69 -31.56 -19.50
N ASP A 7 4.84 -31.60 -20.20
CA ASP A 7 5.83 -30.53 -20.13
C ASP A 7 5.28 -29.22 -20.77
N ARG A 8 4.62 -29.31 -21.90
CA ARG A 8 3.93 -28.16 -22.52
C ARG A 8 2.83 -27.55 -21.63
N ARG A 9 2.04 -28.38 -20.94
CA ARG A 9 1.01 -27.90 -20.01
C ARG A 9 1.62 -27.19 -18.81
N ASN A 10 2.74 -27.71 -18.28
CA ASN A 10 3.45 -27.07 -17.17
C ASN A 10 4.11 -25.75 -17.57
N LEU A 11 4.70 -25.68 -18.78
CA LEU A 11 5.29 -24.44 -19.32
C LEU A 11 4.24 -23.38 -19.64
N VAL A 12 3.12 -23.78 -20.24
CA VAL A 12 1.98 -22.87 -20.51
C VAL A 12 1.36 -22.38 -19.21
N GLY A 13 1.25 -23.23 -18.18
CA GLY A 13 0.77 -22.84 -16.86
C GLY A 13 1.71 -21.83 -16.16
N ALA A 14 3.01 -22.06 -16.20
CA ALA A 14 4.00 -21.17 -15.58
C ALA A 14 4.09 -19.79 -16.28
N VAL A 15 4.10 -19.78 -17.59
CA VAL A 15 4.07 -18.53 -18.41
C VAL A 15 2.75 -17.77 -18.20
N SER A 16 1.66 -18.48 -17.95
CA SER A 16 0.35 -17.91 -17.69
C SER A 16 0.26 -17.23 -16.31
N ILE A 17 0.89 -17.77 -15.26
CA ILE A 17 0.83 -17.21 -13.90
C ILE A 17 1.52 -15.84 -13.80
N THR A 18 2.75 -15.71 -14.30
CA THR A 18 3.48 -14.43 -14.31
C THR A 18 2.77 -13.38 -15.17
N ARG A 19 2.20 -13.82 -16.28
CA ARG A 19 1.41 -12.94 -17.15
C ARG A 19 0.11 -12.51 -16.49
N ALA A 20 -0.59 -13.42 -15.82
CA ALA A 20 -1.80 -13.11 -15.08
C ALA A 20 -1.51 -12.13 -13.94
N PHE A 21 -0.45 -12.35 -13.15
CA PHE A 21 0.01 -11.43 -12.11
C PHE A 21 0.24 -10.02 -12.66
N ARG A 22 1.02 -9.91 -13.75
CA ARG A 22 1.32 -8.61 -14.37
C ARG A 22 0.07 -7.91 -14.89
N ILE A 23 -0.81 -8.63 -15.58
CA ILE A 23 -2.07 -8.06 -16.11
C ILE A 23 -2.96 -7.57 -14.97
N THR A 24 -3.08 -8.34 -13.89
CA THR A 24 -3.84 -7.93 -12.69
C THR A 24 -3.24 -6.69 -12.06
N LEU A 25 -1.91 -6.67 -11.87
CA LEU A 25 -1.20 -5.54 -11.31
C LEU A 25 -1.40 -4.26 -12.16
N GLU A 26 -1.20 -4.35 -13.48
CA GLU A 26 -1.39 -3.21 -14.40
C GLU A 26 -2.84 -2.72 -14.40
N ARG A 27 -3.81 -3.63 -14.41
CA ARG A 27 -5.23 -3.31 -14.33
C ARG A 27 -5.56 -2.55 -13.04
N ASP A 28 -5.12 -3.07 -11.90
CA ASP A 28 -5.45 -2.50 -10.60
C ASP A 28 -4.75 -1.15 -10.38
N LEU A 29 -3.52 -0.98 -10.89
CA LEU A 29 -2.85 0.32 -10.93
C LEU A 29 -3.63 1.34 -11.77
N MET A 30 -4.09 0.95 -12.98
CA MET A 30 -4.90 1.84 -13.83
C MET A 30 -6.22 2.22 -13.15
N LEU A 31 -6.90 1.26 -12.51
CA LEU A 31 -8.13 1.51 -11.77
C LEU A 31 -7.91 2.45 -10.60
N ALA A 32 -6.83 2.27 -9.83
CA ALA A 32 -6.46 3.15 -8.74
C ALA A 32 -6.27 4.60 -9.23
N PHE A 33 -5.52 4.82 -10.32
CA PHE A 33 -5.34 6.15 -10.88
C PHE A 33 -6.63 6.80 -11.39
N ARG A 34 -7.64 6.02 -11.76
CA ARG A 34 -8.96 6.52 -12.15
C ARG A 34 -9.84 6.87 -10.94
N ARG A 35 -9.71 6.13 -9.84
CA ARG A 35 -10.43 6.32 -8.57
C ARG A 35 -9.57 7.11 -7.57
N LYS A 36 -9.17 8.32 -7.93
CA LYS A 36 -8.23 9.14 -7.15
C LYS A 36 -8.63 9.34 -5.68
N GLY A 37 -9.91 9.33 -5.36
CA GLY A 37 -10.41 9.50 -3.99
C GLY A 37 -9.94 8.39 -3.04
N ASP A 38 -9.81 7.17 -3.52
CA ASP A 38 -9.54 5.99 -2.68
C ASP A 38 -8.16 6.00 -2.04
N PHE A 39 -7.17 6.64 -2.70
CA PHE A 39 -5.82 6.78 -2.14
C PHE A 39 -5.48 8.21 -1.69
N VAL A 40 -6.13 9.23 -2.28
CA VAL A 40 -5.91 10.63 -1.89
C VAL A 40 -6.44 10.88 -0.48
N ASN A 41 -7.61 10.33 -0.12
CA ASN A 41 -8.19 10.54 1.20
C ASN A 41 -7.30 10.01 2.35
N PRO A 42 -6.80 8.77 2.34
CA PRO A 42 -5.87 8.28 3.36
C PRO A 42 -4.56 9.07 3.41
N PHE A 43 -4.03 9.46 2.24
CA PHE A 43 -2.81 10.27 2.15
C PHE A 43 -3.00 11.67 2.75
N VAL A 44 -4.07 12.36 2.39
CA VAL A 44 -4.42 13.68 2.94
C VAL A 44 -4.68 13.59 4.44
N PHE A 45 -5.39 12.56 4.90
CA PHE A 45 -5.58 12.28 6.32
C PHE A 45 -4.24 12.16 7.06
N PHE A 46 -3.30 11.36 6.53
CA PHE A 46 -1.97 11.20 7.10
C PHE A 46 -1.23 12.53 7.23
N VAL A 47 -1.18 13.31 6.14
CA VAL A 47 -0.51 14.62 6.13
C VAL A 47 -1.15 15.60 7.11
N ILE A 48 -2.48 15.70 7.12
CA ILE A 48 -3.20 16.64 8.00
C ILE A 48 -2.96 16.26 9.47
N VAL A 49 -3.16 15.01 9.86
CA VAL A 49 -3.02 14.59 11.27
C VAL A 49 -1.60 14.85 11.77
N VAL A 50 -0.57 14.43 11.02
CA VAL A 50 0.82 14.65 11.43
C VAL A 50 1.15 16.14 11.49
N SER A 51 0.66 16.96 10.54
CA SER A 51 0.92 18.41 10.49
C SER A 51 0.22 19.19 11.61
N LEU A 52 -0.94 18.71 12.09
CA LEU A 52 -1.66 19.34 13.18
C LEU A 52 -1.09 18.99 14.55
N PHE A 53 -0.28 17.94 14.65
CA PHE A 53 0.22 17.44 15.94
C PHE A 53 1.03 18.48 16.73
N PRO A 54 1.95 19.26 16.12
CA PRO A 54 2.67 20.34 16.83
C PRO A 54 1.75 21.40 17.41
N LEU A 55 0.62 21.68 16.74
CA LEU A 55 -0.36 22.65 17.23
C LEU A 55 -1.23 22.10 18.37
N ALA A 56 -1.50 20.79 18.34
CA ALA A 56 -2.39 20.14 19.30
C ALA A 56 -1.71 19.87 20.66
N VAL A 57 -0.41 19.59 20.65
CA VAL A 57 0.29 19.13 21.87
C VAL A 57 1.20 20.20 22.44
N SER A 58 2.27 20.55 21.78
CA SER A 58 3.22 21.61 22.18
C SER A 58 4.20 21.87 21.04
N PRO A 59 4.60 23.12 20.79
CA PRO A 59 5.61 23.45 19.80
C PRO A 59 7.05 23.17 20.26
N GLU A 60 7.28 22.62 21.46
CA GLU A 60 8.61 22.29 21.95
C GLU A 60 9.30 21.23 21.09
N SER A 61 10.40 21.57 20.44
CA SER A 61 11.13 20.69 19.51
C SER A 61 11.63 19.40 20.18
N VAL A 62 12.07 19.46 21.43
CA VAL A 62 12.56 18.29 22.20
C VAL A 62 11.43 17.29 22.46
N PHE A 63 10.25 17.79 22.80
CA PHE A 63 9.10 16.92 23.03
C PHE A 63 8.61 16.31 21.71
N LEU A 64 8.47 17.12 20.66
CA LEU A 64 8.03 16.69 19.35
C LEU A 64 8.95 15.62 18.76
N SER A 65 10.27 15.78 18.87
CA SER A 65 11.23 14.80 18.36
C SER A 65 11.12 13.43 19.01
N ARG A 66 10.76 13.38 20.30
CA ARG A 66 10.58 12.12 21.04
C ARG A 66 9.32 11.36 20.62
N ILE A 67 8.22 12.07 20.33
CA ILE A 67 6.95 11.44 19.98
C ILE A 67 6.80 11.24 18.47
N ALA A 68 7.60 11.92 17.64
CA ALA A 68 7.51 11.90 16.18
C ALA A 68 7.39 10.49 15.57
N PRO A 69 8.26 9.50 15.91
CA PRO A 69 8.14 8.18 15.32
C PRO A 69 6.82 7.50 15.67
N GLY A 70 6.35 7.65 16.90
CA GLY A 70 5.06 7.08 17.34
C GLY A 70 3.88 7.72 16.61
N VAL A 71 3.87 9.05 16.46
CA VAL A 71 2.82 9.79 15.76
C VAL A 71 2.78 9.38 14.30
N ILE A 72 3.92 9.33 13.62
CA ILE A 72 4.02 8.94 12.21
C ILE A 72 3.55 7.50 12.03
N TRP A 73 3.98 6.56 12.87
CA TRP A 73 3.59 5.17 12.81
C TRP A 73 2.10 4.94 13.03
N ILE A 74 1.54 5.51 14.10
CA ILE A 74 0.11 5.36 14.41
C ILE A 74 -0.74 5.95 13.28
N THR A 75 -0.37 7.14 12.79
CA THR A 75 -1.12 7.80 11.73
C THR A 75 -0.98 7.06 10.39
N ALA A 76 0.19 6.49 10.09
CA ALA A 76 0.40 5.65 8.91
C ALA A 76 -0.45 4.38 8.96
N LEU A 77 -0.53 3.71 10.11
CA LEU A 77 -1.41 2.55 10.31
C LEU A 77 -2.88 2.90 10.13
N LEU A 78 -3.34 4.02 10.69
CA LEU A 78 -4.72 4.48 10.52
C LEU A 78 -5.03 4.81 9.05
N ALA A 79 -4.10 5.46 8.35
CA ALA A 79 -4.24 5.74 6.92
C ALA A 79 -4.28 4.44 6.09
N ALA A 80 -3.44 3.45 6.42
CA ALA A 80 -3.44 2.15 5.77
C ALA A 80 -4.78 1.41 5.99
N MET A 81 -5.32 1.41 7.21
CA MET A 81 -6.63 0.81 7.51
C MET A 81 -7.75 1.48 6.73
N LEU A 82 -7.74 2.81 6.64
CA LEU A 82 -8.73 3.57 5.87
C LEU A 82 -8.65 3.24 4.37
N SER A 83 -7.44 3.02 3.85
CA SER A 83 -7.20 2.66 2.46
C SER A 83 -7.64 1.22 2.14
N LEU A 84 -7.44 0.28 3.08
CA LEU A 84 -7.85 -1.12 2.90
C LEU A 84 -9.36 -1.30 2.78
N ASP A 85 -10.15 -0.51 3.52
CA ASP A 85 -11.62 -0.56 3.42
C ASP A 85 -12.09 -0.22 1.99
N SER A 86 -11.53 0.81 1.38
CA SER A 86 -11.89 1.21 0.02
C SER A 86 -11.48 0.18 -1.05
N MET A 87 -10.36 -0.52 -0.86
CA MET A 87 -9.82 -1.50 -1.80
C MET A 87 -10.77 -2.66 -2.07
N TYR A 88 -11.29 -3.28 -1.00
CA TYR A 88 -12.17 -4.45 -1.13
C TYR A 88 -13.63 -4.09 -1.36
N ARG A 89 -14.07 -2.94 -0.88
CA ARG A 89 -15.42 -2.43 -1.12
C ARG A 89 -15.67 -2.25 -2.62
N ALA A 90 -14.73 -1.65 -3.34
CA ALA A 90 -14.83 -1.43 -4.77
C ALA A 90 -15.00 -2.74 -5.56
N ASP A 91 -14.23 -3.77 -5.21
CA ASP A 91 -14.32 -5.08 -5.86
C ASP A 91 -15.59 -5.85 -5.53
N PHE A 92 -16.11 -5.65 -4.33
CA PHE A 92 -17.39 -6.24 -3.93
C PHE A 92 -18.54 -5.60 -4.71
N GLU A 93 -18.55 -4.27 -4.81
CA GLU A 93 -19.59 -3.53 -5.54
C GLU A 93 -19.58 -3.81 -7.04
N ASP A 94 -18.40 -4.00 -7.64
CA ASP A 94 -18.24 -4.29 -9.08
C ASP A 94 -18.41 -5.78 -9.43
N GLY A 95 -18.60 -6.68 -8.45
CA GLY A 95 -18.67 -8.13 -8.67
C GLY A 95 -17.34 -8.77 -9.14
N SER A 96 -16.23 -8.04 -9.09
CA SER A 96 -14.93 -8.53 -9.54
C SER A 96 -14.34 -9.58 -8.62
N LEU A 97 -14.76 -9.64 -7.34
CA LEU A 97 -14.40 -10.71 -6.41
C LEU A 97 -14.87 -12.08 -6.89
N GLU A 98 -16.09 -12.18 -7.42
CA GLU A 98 -16.64 -13.42 -7.96
C GLU A 98 -15.85 -13.88 -9.19
N THR A 99 -15.49 -12.95 -10.05
CA THR A 99 -14.66 -13.23 -11.24
C THR A 99 -13.27 -13.72 -10.85
N LEU A 100 -12.71 -13.20 -9.77
CA LEU A 100 -11.42 -13.61 -9.22
C LEU A 100 -11.47 -15.06 -8.69
N LEU A 101 -12.57 -15.44 -8.02
CA LEU A 101 -12.80 -16.78 -7.51
C LEU A 101 -13.00 -17.82 -8.61
N LEU A 102 -13.59 -17.42 -9.73
CA LEU A 102 -13.81 -18.28 -10.91
C LEU A 102 -12.58 -18.38 -11.82
N SER A 103 -11.51 -17.64 -11.54
CA SER A 103 -10.27 -17.67 -12.32
C SER A 103 -9.61 -19.05 -12.27
N PRO A 104 -9.10 -19.58 -13.42
CA PRO A 104 -8.34 -20.83 -13.46
C PRO A 104 -6.96 -20.73 -12.81
N HIS A 105 -6.55 -19.53 -12.39
CA HIS A 105 -5.25 -19.29 -11.75
C HIS A 105 -5.33 -19.41 -10.21
N PRO A 106 -4.24 -19.79 -9.53
CA PRO A 106 -4.23 -19.85 -8.09
C PRO A 106 -4.55 -18.48 -7.48
N LEU A 107 -5.61 -18.40 -6.69
CA LEU A 107 -6.14 -17.18 -6.07
C LEU A 107 -5.07 -16.38 -5.31
N TYR A 108 -4.14 -17.10 -4.67
CA TYR A 108 -3.03 -16.51 -3.92
C TYR A 108 -2.21 -15.49 -4.74
N PHE A 109 -1.86 -15.83 -6.00
CA PHE A 109 -1.07 -14.92 -6.84
C PHE A 109 -1.86 -13.67 -7.26
N LEU A 110 -3.15 -13.81 -7.47
CA LEU A 110 -4.02 -12.69 -7.84
C LEU A 110 -4.23 -11.73 -6.67
N VAL A 111 -4.45 -12.27 -5.47
CA VAL A 111 -4.54 -11.48 -4.23
C VAL A 111 -3.22 -10.78 -3.93
N LEU A 112 -2.07 -11.46 -4.13
CA LEU A 112 -0.76 -10.84 -3.96
C LEU A 112 -0.53 -9.69 -4.94
N ALA A 113 -0.90 -9.87 -6.22
CA ALA A 113 -0.80 -8.80 -7.21
C ALA A 113 -1.62 -7.57 -6.81
N LYS A 114 -2.83 -7.79 -6.31
CA LYS A 114 -3.72 -6.76 -5.83
C LYS A 114 -3.15 -6.01 -4.62
N ASN A 115 -2.65 -6.75 -3.62
CA ASN A 115 -2.01 -6.14 -2.46
C ASN A 115 -0.76 -5.33 -2.85
N CYS A 116 0.05 -5.83 -3.80
CA CYS A 116 1.18 -5.07 -4.33
C CYS A 116 0.75 -3.78 -5.04
N ALA A 117 -0.30 -3.83 -5.87
CA ALA A 117 -0.84 -2.65 -6.53
C ALA A 117 -1.33 -1.62 -5.52
N HIS A 118 -2.08 -2.08 -4.52
CA HIS A 118 -2.60 -1.23 -3.45
C HIS A 118 -1.47 -0.58 -2.65
N TRP A 119 -0.47 -1.35 -2.25
CA TRP A 119 0.68 -0.83 -1.52
C TRP A 119 1.46 0.22 -2.31
N LEU A 120 1.66 0.02 -3.63
CA LEU A 120 2.32 0.98 -4.49
C LEU A 120 1.57 2.32 -4.58
N VAL A 121 0.25 2.30 -4.53
CA VAL A 121 -0.58 3.50 -4.71
C VAL A 121 -0.86 4.20 -3.38
N SER A 122 -1.00 3.45 -2.29
CA SER A 122 -1.40 3.97 -0.97
C SER A 122 -0.23 4.03 0.01
N GLY A 123 0.53 2.96 0.17
CA GLY A 123 1.63 2.86 1.13
C GLY A 123 2.86 3.67 0.72
N LEU A 124 3.29 3.52 -0.53
CA LEU A 124 4.51 4.18 -1.02
C LEU A 124 4.45 5.72 -0.92
N PRO A 125 3.35 6.44 -1.25
CA PRO A 125 3.26 7.89 -1.03
C PRO A 125 3.39 8.28 0.45
N VAL A 126 2.83 7.49 1.37
CA VAL A 126 2.96 7.73 2.82
C VAL A 126 4.41 7.61 3.26
N VAL A 127 5.12 6.58 2.80
CA VAL A 127 6.55 6.40 3.08
C VAL A 127 7.39 7.55 2.50
N LEU A 128 7.08 7.99 1.27
CA LEU A 128 7.83 9.07 0.60
C LEU A 128 7.65 10.44 1.28
N ILE A 129 6.48 10.76 1.81
CA ILE A 129 6.23 12.04 2.49
C ILE A 129 6.68 12.01 3.96
N SER A 130 6.83 10.83 4.57
CA SER A 130 7.16 10.69 5.98
C SER A 130 8.45 11.38 6.41
N PRO A 131 9.57 11.42 5.64
CA PRO A 131 10.77 12.15 6.05
C PRO A 131 10.54 13.66 6.13
N PHE A 132 9.74 14.22 5.24
CA PHE A 132 9.38 15.64 5.29
C PHE A 132 8.60 15.97 6.57
N LEU A 133 7.61 15.15 6.91
CA LEU A 133 6.83 15.30 8.12
C LEU A 133 7.65 15.03 9.40
N ALA A 134 8.59 14.10 9.36
CA ALA A 134 9.51 13.84 10.46
C ALA A 134 10.42 15.05 10.75
N ILE A 135 10.96 15.69 9.71
CA ILE A 135 11.74 16.93 9.85
C ILE A 135 10.87 18.05 10.44
N MET A 136 9.62 18.17 10.01
CA MET A 136 8.68 19.15 10.58
C MET A 136 8.42 18.92 12.08
N LEU A 137 8.45 17.67 12.54
CA LEU A 137 8.37 17.29 13.95
C LEU A 137 9.73 17.37 14.68
N SER A 138 10.76 18.00 14.07
CA SER A 138 12.11 18.10 14.62
C SER A 138 12.78 16.76 14.91
N TYR A 139 12.42 15.71 14.15
CA TYR A 139 13.01 14.37 14.30
C TYR A 139 14.46 14.37 13.79
N PRO A 140 15.41 13.73 14.51
CA PRO A 140 16.81 13.72 14.12
C PRO A 140 17.06 13.08 12.76
N SER A 141 17.82 13.75 11.91
CA SER A 141 18.08 13.33 10.54
C SER A 141 18.90 12.02 10.42
N ASP A 142 19.72 11.72 11.41
CA ASP A 142 20.49 10.48 11.51
C ASP A 142 19.62 9.23 11.72
N GLN A 143 18.41 9.39 12.27
CA GLN A 143 17.47 8.31 12.52
C GLN A 143 16.37 8.18 11.45
N LEU A 144 16.30 9.10 10.49
CA LEU A 144 15.29 9.09 9.42
C LEU A 144 15.32 7.79 8.59
N ILE A 145 16.50 7.25 8.32
CA ILE A 145 16.66 6.02 7.53
C ILE A 145 15.99 4.84 8.25
N ILE A 146 16.14 4.74 9.57
CA ILE A 146 15.54 3.69 10.39
C ILE A 146 14.01 3.81 10.33
N LEU A 147 13.48 5.04 10.46
CA LEU A 147 12.06 5.31 10.37
C LEU A 147 11.52 4.92 8.99
N LEU A 148 12.20 5.29 7.91
CA LEU A 148 11.80 4.95 6.55
C LEU A 148 11.76 3.45 6.30
N ILE A 149 12.82 2.73 6.67
CA ILE A 149 12.88 1.28 6.51
C ILE A 149 11.78 0.59 7.33
N SER A 150 11.56 1.05 8.56
CA SER A 150 10.52 0.48 9.42
C SER A 150 9.13 0.72 8.85
N LEU A 151 8.83 1.91 8.32
CA LEU A 151 7.57 2.21 7.64
C LEU A 151 7.39 1.40 6.36
N LEU A 152 8.44 1.27 5.55
CA LEU A 152 8.42 0.50 4.30
C LEU A 152 8.09 -0.98 4.54
N LEU A 153 8.58 -1.54 5.66
CA LEU A 153 8.32 -2.94 6.03
C LEU A 153 6.99 -3.14 6.76
N GLY A 154 6.45 -2.09 7.37
CA GLY A 154 5.27 -2.18 8.23
C GLY A 154 3.97 -1.65 7.61
N THR A 155 4.03 -0.97 6.46
CA THR A 155 2.86 -0.54 5.68
C THR A 155 2.67 -1.41 4.46
#